data_ecbd648979ddc1a0dac8ad07871cbfe3
#
_entry.id   ecbd648979ddc1a0dac8ad07871cbfe3
#
_cell.length_a   1.000
_cell.length_b   1.000
_cell.length_c   1.000
_cell.angle_alpha   90.00
_cell.angle_beta   90.00
_cell.angle_gamma   90.00
#
_symmetry.space_group_name_H-M   'P 1'
#
loop_
_entity.id
_entity.type
_entity.pdbx_description
1 polymer ?
#
loop_
_entity_poly.entity_id
_entity_poly.type
_entity_poly.pdbx_seq_one_letter_code
_entity_poly.pdbx_strand_id
1 'polypeptide(L)'
;MAFGDKTLKRSDKGKDVIELQLRLSGFRGTLWDGDFGPGTELQVFAFQRDYMEMKKPNGIVTAKTFAALGKFAAEFPVDFASIRCRCGKCSGFGQDRFNGQYKVGMPKVEAFHRREYPGVHKAILHSYRTAKFYCQRAGFPPAQITSGYRCWVDNQKHKRESTNHMGKALDVDFPLLAGELKRDDVVRCDKGRGLLVEKSSFQTGWGASNRKSLEPSDIAPTWIHMDVRSYELKYLADEYFVTSSEELDA
;
A
#
# COMPACT_ATOMS: atom_id res chain seq x y z
N MET A 1 -16.91 20.78 -4.05
CA MET A 1 -16.08 21.00 -2.84
C MET A 1 -14.85 20.15 -3.00
N ALA A 2 -13.68 20.70 -2.72
CA ALA A 2 -12.45 19.95 -2.73
C ALA A 2 -12.35 19.06 -1.48
N PHE A 3 -11.51 18.00 -1.55
CA PHE A 3 -11.20 17.17 -0.39
C PHE A 3 -10.57 18.03 0.71
N GLY A 4 -11.17 18.00 1.90
CA GLY A 4 -10.73 18.83 3.04
C GLY A 4 -11.59 20.05 3.34
N ASP A 5 -12.57 20.38 2.49
CA ASP A 5 -13.43 21.56 2.68
C ASP A 5 -14.41 21.40 3.85
N LYS A 6 -14.74 20.18 4.22
CA LYS A 6 -15.70 19.90 5.29
C LYS A 6 -15.17 18.92 6.32
N THR A 7 -15.62 19.05 7.56
CA THR A 7 -15.40 18.06 8.61
C THR A 7 -15.99 16.72 8.21
N LEU A 8 -15.24 15.62 8.43
CA LEU A 8 -15.72 14.25 8.26
C LEU A 8 -15.80 13.55 9.62
N LYS A 9 -16.88 12.82 9.84
CA LYS A 9 -17.18 12.12 11.09
C LYS A 9 -18.09 10.92 10.85
N ARG A 10 -18.34 10.17 11.87
CA ARG A 10 -19.24 9.01 11.84
C ARG A 10 -20.57 9.33 11.16
N SER A 11 -21.02 8.38 10.34
CA SER A 11 -22.22 8.43 9.47
C SER A 11 -22.08 9.25 8.19
N ASP A 12 -20.96 9.96 7.97
CA ASP A 12 -20.68 10.58 6.66
C ASP A 12 -20.40 9.51 5.60
N LYS A 13 -20.74 9.81 4.35
CA LYS A 13 -20.58 8.89 3.20
C LYS A 13 -20.09 9.62 1.95
N GLY A 14 -19.52 8.83 1.03
CA GLY A 14 -19.19 9.28 -0.31
C GLY A 14 -17.70 9.41 -0.60
N LYS A 15 -17.37 10.13 -1.67
CA LYS A 15 -16.01 10.19 -2.24
C LYS A 15 -14.96 10.75 -1.27
N ASP A 16 -15.31 11.75 -0.46
CA ASP A 16 -14.38 12.32 0.52
C ASP A 16 -14.03 11.30 1.61
N VAL A 17 -14.98 10.40 1.95
CA VAL A 17 -14.72 9.31 2.90
C VAL A 17 -13.83 8.25 2.25
N ILE A 18 -14.04 7.90 0.98
CA ILE A 18 -13.17 6.99 0.24
C ILE A 18 -11.74 7.54 0.21
N GLU A 19 -11.57 8.81 -0.15
CA GLU A 19 -10.24 9.43 -0.22
C GLU A 19 -9.55 9.46 1.16
N LEU A 20 -10.29 9.80 2.21
CA LEU A 20 -9.80 9.72 3.58
C LEU A 20 -9.33 8.31 3.95
N GLN A 21 -10.14 7.30 3.67
CA GLN A 21 -9.84 5.89 3.94
C GLN A 21 -8.60 5.42 3.19
N LEU A 22 -8.44 5.84 1.92
CA LEU A 22 -7.23 5.56 1.13
C LEU A 22 -5.99 6.22 1.75
N ARG A 23 -6.04 7.52 2.08
CA ARG A 23 -4.92 8.24 2.70
C ARG A 23 -4.52 7.69 4.07
N LEU A 24 -5.46 7.09 4.78
CA LEU A 24 -5.24 6.41 6.05
C LEU A 24 -4.91 4.92 5.90
N SER A 25 -4.76 4.40 4.68
CA SER A 25 -4.36 3.01 4.46
C SER A 25 -3.04 2.71 5.16
N GLY A 26 -2.99 1.55 5.83
CA GLY A 26 -1.89 1.18 6.70
C GLY A 26 -2.13 1.50 8.17
N PHE A 27 -2.88 2.54 8.54
CA PHE A 27 -3.40 2.67 9.90
C PHE A 27 -4.51 1.65 10.15
N ARG A 28 -4.60 1.14 11.40
CA ARG A 28 -5.54 0.07 11.74
C ARG A 28 -6.98 0.54 11.56
N GLY A 29 -7.75 -0.16 10.72
CA GLY A 29 -9.13 0.20 10.41
C GLY A 29 -9.78 -0.66 9.34
N THR A 30 -10.40 -0.05 8.35
CA THR A 30 -11.19 -0.70 7.31
C THR A 30 -10.65 -0.44 5.90
N LEU A 31 -11.26 -1.09 4.90
CA LEU A 31 -11.09 -0.75 3.49
C LEU A 31 -11.93 0.49 3.14
N TRP A 32 -11.67 1.07 1.99
CA TRP A 32 -12.36 2.26 1.46
C TRP A 32 -13.70 1.90 0.83
N ASP A 33 -14.71 1.79 1.64
CA ASP A 33 -16.08 1.53 1.23
C ASP A 33 -16.93 2.81 1.07
N GLY A 34 -16.37 3.96 1.45
CA GLY A 34 -17.04 5.25 1.41
C GLY A 34 -18.05 5.47 2.53
N ASP A 35 -18.04 4.62 3.55
CA ASP A 35 -18.89 4.77 4.75
C ASP A 35 -17.99 5.08 5.96
N PHE A 36 -18.20 6.23 6.57
CA PHE A 36 -17.50 6.58 7.81
C PHE A 36 -18.10 5.82 8.98
N GLY A 37 -17.86 4.51 8.98
CA GLY A 37 -18.27 3.61 10.05
C GLY A 37 -17.22 3.50 11.18
N PRO A 38 -17.40 2.53 12.10
CA PRO A 38 -16.46 2.28 13.20
C PRO A 38 -15.03 2.01 12.75
N GLY A 39 -14.86 1.34 11.59
CA GLY A 39 -13.54 1.04 11.05
C GLY A 39 -12.80 2.30 10.59
N THR A 40 -13.48 3.23 9.92
CA THR A 40 -12.91 4.52 9.52
C THR A 40 -12.60 5.38 10.74
N GLU A 41 -13.50 5.42 11.73
CA GLU A 41 -13.26 6.11 12.99
C GLU A 41 -11.99 5.58 13.67
N LEU A 42 -11.79 4.26 13.69
CA LEU A 42 -10.58 3.63 14.24
C LEU A 42 -9.31 4.04 13.47
N GLN A 43 -9.35 4.16 12.13
CA GLN A 43 -8.22 4.65 11.33
C GLN A 43 -7.87 6.10 11.71
N VAL A 44 -8.89 6.96 11.82
CA VAL A 44 -8.72 8.36 12.23
C VAL A 44 -8.14 8.43 13.65
N PHE A 45 -8.66 7.64 14.57
CA PHE A 45 -8.12 7.55 15.94
C PHE A 45 -6.64 7.15 15.95
N ALA A 46 -6.27 6.12 15.17
CA ALA A 46 -4.89 5.65 15.09
C ALA A 46 -3.98 6.76 14.54
N PHE A 47 -4.37 7.45 13.48
CA PHE A 47 -3.63 8.57 12.92
C PHE A 47 -3.48 9.74 13.90
N GLN A 48 -4.58 10.13 14.55
CA GLN A 48 -4.59 11.20 15.54
C GLN A 48 -3.71 10.88 16.76
N ARG A 49 -3.75 9.62 17.24
CA ARG A 49 -2.94 9.16 18.37
C ARG A 49 -1.47 9.05 18.00
N ASP A 50 -1.17 8.37 16.89
CA ASP A 50 0.19 7.92 16.60
C ASP A 50 0.99 8.98 15.86
N TYR A 51 0.41 9.66 14.86
CA TYR A 51 1.10 10.66 14.07
C TYR A 51 0.88 12.07 14.62
N MET A 52 -0.37 12.46 14.93
CA MET A 52 -0.64 13.80 15.46
C MET A 52 -0.34 13.92 16.96
N GLU A 53 -0.04 12.84 17.65
CA GLU A 53 0.27 12.77 19.09
C GLU A 53 -0.80 13.45 19.98
N MET A 54 -2.05 13.34 19.55
CA MET A 54 -3.17 13.92 20.30
C MET A 54 -3.36 13.19 21.62
N LYS A 55 -3.36 13.92 22.73
CA LYS A 55 -3.66 13.34 24.06
C LYS A 55 -5.05 12.72 24.16
N LYS A 56 -6.01 13.26 23.41
CA LYS A 56 -7.41 12.79 23.34
C LYS A 56 -7.85 12.72 21.86
N PRO A 57 -7.50 11.67 21.15
CA PRO A 57 -8.04 11.43 19.81
C PRO A 57 -9.58 11.38 19.87
N ASN A 58 -10.26 11.87 18.86
CA ASN A 58 -11.72 11.97 18.88
C ASN A 58 -12.42 11.35 17.65
N GLY A 59 -11.62 10.82 16.69
CA GLY A 59 -12.16 10.20 15.49
C GLY A 59 -12.80 11.17 14.48
N ILE A 60 -12.72 12.48 14.69
CA ILE A 60 -13.30 13.51 13.83
C ILE A 60 -12.20 14.15 12.98
N VAL A 61 -12.43 14.21 11.66
CA VAL A 61 -11.49 14.81 10.72
C VAL A 61 -11.86 16.26 10.49
N THR A 62 -11.11 17.14 11.10
CA THR A 62 -11.25 18.61 10.98
C THR A 62 -10.17 19.17 10.03
N ALA A 63 -10.23 20.46 9.72
CA ALA A 63 -9.18 21.15 8.97
C ALA A 63 -7.76 20.86 9.52
N LYS A 64 -7.61 20.74 10.84
CA LYS A 64 -6.34 20.36 11.47
C LYS A 64 -5.90 18.95 11.11
N THR A 65 -6.84 18.00 11.03
CA THR A 65 -6.54 16.62 10.63
C THR A 65 -6.17 16.54 9.14
N PHE A 66 -6.89 17.28 8.28
CA PHE A 66 -6.54 17.37 6.86
C PHE A 66 -5.16 17.97 6.64
N ALA A 67 -4.83 19.06 7.32
CA ALA A 67 -3.48 19.65 7.27
C ALA A 67 -2.41 18.64 7.74
N ALA A 68 -2.69 17.84 8.76
CA ALA A 68 -1.80 16.80 9.25
C ALA A 68 -1.63 15.66 8.22
N LEU A 69 -2.67 15.28 7.47
CA LEU A 69 -2.57 14.31 6.38
C LEU A 69 -1.64 14.81 5.26
N GLY A 70 -1.75 16.08 4.87
CA GLY A 70 -0.84 16.70 3.90
C GLY A 70 0.61 16.73 4.40
N LYS A 71 0.81 17.09 5.68
CA LYS A 71 2.13 17.03 6.31
C LYS A 71 2.70 15.62 6.34
N PHE A 72 1.90 14.63 6.68
CA PHE A 72 2.28 13.23 6.68
C PHE A 72 2.72 12.75 5.28
N ALA A 73 1.99 13.13 4.23
CA ALA A 73 2.34 12.81 2.87
C ALA A 73 3.69 13.41 2.45
N ALA A 74 3.95 14.66 2.83
CA ALA A 74 5.21 15.36 2.56
C ALA A 74 6.40 14.79 3.36
N GLU A 75 6.18 14.36 4.60
CA GLU A 75 7.22 13.79 5.48
C GLU A 75 7.61 12.36 5.06
N PHE A 76 6.64 11.59 4.52
CA PHE A 76 6.85 10.23 4.04
C PHE A 76 6.57 10.12 2.53
N PRO A 77 7.34 10.79 1.68
CA PRO A 77 7.10 10.78 0.23
C PRO A 77 7.27 9.38 -0.36
N VAL A 78 6.58 9.14 -1.47
CA VAL A 78 6.72 7.95 -2.30
C VAL A 78 7.59 8.29 -3.50
N ASP A 79 8.70 7.58 -3.66
CA ASP A 79 9.57 7.72 -4.83
C ASP A 79 9.04 6.87 -5.99
N PHE A 80 8.31 7.51 -6.90
CA PHE A 80 7.78 6.85 -8.09
C PHE A 80 8.86 6.41 -9.09
N ALA A 81 10.06 6.99 -9.04
CA ALA A 81 11.17 6.53 -9.88
C ALA A 81 11.61 5.12 -9.48
N SER A 82 11.64 4.80 -8.19
CA SER A 82 11.95 3.46 -7.69
C SER A 82 10.85 2.43 -7.98
N ILE A 83 9.61 2.88 -8.21
CA ILE A 83 8.45 2.02 -8.47
C ILE A 83 8.35 1.60 -9.94
N ARG A 84 8.79 2.43 -10.87
CA ARG A 84 8.62 2.20 -12.31
C ARG A 84 9.25 0.90 -12.78
N CYS A 85 8.57 0.21 -13.70
CA CYS A 85 9.10 -0.97 -14.37
C CYS A 85 10.38 -0.64 -15.14
N ARG A 86 11.41 -1.46 -14.97
CA ARG A 86 12.75 -1.27 -15.58
C ARG A 86 12.95 -2.07 -16.87
N CYS A 87 11.88 -2.56 -17.52
CA CYS A 87 12.01 -3.39 -18.72
C CYS A 87 12.51 -2.64 -19.97
N GLY A 88 12.47 -1.31 -19.98
CA GLY A 88 12.84 -0.47 -21.12
C GLY A 88 11.86 -0.51 -22.30
N LYS A 89 10.71 -1.20 -22.18
CA LYS A 89 9.74 -1.43 -23.26
C LYS A 89 8.34 -0.94 -22.95
N CYS A 90 8.06 -0.51 -21.73
CA CYS A 90 6.79 0.06 -21.32
C CYS A 90 6.97 1.49 -20.79
N SER A 91 5.87 2.20 -20.57
CA SER A 91 5.87 3.56 -19.99
C SER A 91 6.42 3.64 -18.55
N GLY A 92 6.70 2.49 -17.94
CA GLY A 92 7.00 2.34 -16.52
C GLY A 92 5.87 1.69 -15.74
N PHE A 93 4.64 1.68 -16.29
CA PHE A 93 3.44 1.10 -15.65
C PHE A 93 2.67 0.19 -16.61
N GLY A 94 3.40 -0.61 -17.39
CA GLY A 94 2.80 -1.55 -18.34
C GLY A 94 2.27 -0.90 -19.61
N GLN A 95 1.40 -1.63 -20.32
CA GLN A 95 0.77 -1.22 -21.59
C GLN A 95 -0.69 -1.67 -21.63
N ASP A 96 -1.34 -1.76 -20.47
CA ASP A 96 -2.74 -2.19 -20.31
C ASP A 96 -3.03 -3.57 -20.95
N ARG A 97 -2.08 -4.49 -20.88
CA ARG A 97 -2.25 -5.81 -21.43
C ARG A 97 -3.14 -6.65 -20.53
N PHE A 98 -4.11 -7.32 -21.14
CA PHE A 98 -5.00 -8.21 -20.42
C PHE A 98 -4.53 -9.67 -20.49
N ASN A 99 -4.87 -10.43 -19.52
CA ASN A 99 -4.32 -11.70 -19.10
C ASN A 99 -4.56 -12.94 -20.00
N GLY A 100 -5.37 -12.89 -21.02
CA GLY A 100 -5.52 -14.01 -21.98
C GLY A 100 -4.19 -14.47 -22.59
N GLN A 101 -3.15 -13.66 -22.40
CA GLN A 101 -1.78 -13.91 -22.84
C GLN A 101 -0.95 -14.73 -21.84
N TYR A 102 -1.43 -14.99 -20.63
CA TYR A 102 -0.61 -15.52 -19.54
C TYR A 102 -0.75 -17.00 -19.30
N LYS A 103 -1.98 -17.51 -19.22
CA LYS A 103 -2.26 -18.96 -19.13
C LYS A 103 -3.59 -19.29 -19.79
N VAL A 104 -3.58 -20.18 -20.74
CA VAL A 104 -4.79 -20.73 -21.36
C VAL A 104 -5.49 -21.61 -20.33
N GLY A 105 -6.83 -21.47 -20.22
CA GLY A 105 -7.66 -22.36 -19.40
C GLY A 105 -7.80 -21.96 -17.94
N MET A 106 -7.32 -20.78 -17.50
CA MET A 106 -7.56 -20.32 -16.13
C MET A 106 -9.01 -19.89 -15.90
N PRO A 107 -9.54 -20.12 -14.68
CA PRO A 107 -10.84 -19.60 -14.27
C PRO A 107 -10.92 -18.07 -14.45
N LYS A 108 -12.08 -17.57 -14.89
CA LYS A 108 -12.31 -16.11 -15.09
C LYS A 108 -11.98 -15.27 -13.84
N VAL A 109 -12.22 -15.81 -12.66
CA VAL A 109 -11.97 -15.15 -11.38
C VAL A 109 -10.48 -14.88 -11.14
N GLU A 110 -9.59 -15.76 -11.59
CA GLU A 110 -8.15 -15.55 -11.48
C GLU A 110 -7.60 -14.71 -12.63
N ALA A 111 -8.36 -14.58 -13.68
CA ALA A 111 -7.93 -13.90 -14.89
C ALA A 111 -7.70 -12.41 -14.64
N PHE A 112 -8.54 -11.72 -13.89
CA PHE A 112 -8.38 -10.30 -13.65
C PHE A 112 -7.15 -9.96 -12.77
N HIS A 113 -6.67 -10.88 -11.95
CA HIS A 113 -5.45 -10.71 -11.20
C HIS A 113 -4.19 -10.66 -12.07
N ARG A 114 -4.30 -10.96 -13.36
CA ARG A 114 -3.20 -11.00 -14.32
C ARG A 114 -3.15 -9.81 -15.25
N ARG A 115 -3.97 -8.81 -15.01
CA ARG A 115 -3.99 -7.56 -15.78
C ARG A 115 -2.79 -6.66 -15.39
N GLU A 116 -2.21 -5.99 -16.38
CA GLU A 116 -1.38 -4.83 -16.16
C GLU A 116 -2.28 -3.65 -15.79
N TYR A 117 -2.31 -3.27 -14.53
CA TYR A 117 -3.07 -2.11 -14.06
C TYR A 117 -2.38 -0.81 -14.46
N PRO A 118 -3.14 0.30 -14.62
CA PRO A 118 -2.62 1.57 -15.16
C PRO A 118 -1.82 2.40 -14.15
N GLY A 119 -1.04 1.76 -13.29
CA GLY A 119 -0.26 2.38 -12.24
C GLY A 119 -0.10 1.47 -11.04
N VAL A 120 0.19 2.02 -9.87
CA VAL A 120 0.26 1.29 -8.61
C VAL A 120 -0.89 1.72 -7.71
N HIS A 121 -1.48 0.77 -7.03
CA HIS A 121 -2.69 0.95 -6.21
C HIS A 121 -2.45 1.93 -5.05
N LYS A 122 -3.29 2.97 -4.94
CA LYS A 122 -3.19 4.02 -3.91
C LYS A 122 -3.06 3.46 -2.49
N ALA A 123 -3.86 2.44 -2.13
CA ALA A 123 -3.82 1.87 -0.79
C ALA A 123 -2.46 1.28 -0.42
N ILE A 124 -1.73 0.67 -1.36
CA ILE A 124 -0.37 0.16 -1.11
C ILE A 124 0.60 1.31 -0.89
N LEU A 125 0.50 2.36 -1.70
CA LEU A 125 1.38 3.52 -1.61
C LEU A 125 1.19 4.26 -0.28
N HIS A 126 -0.05 4.47 0.15
CA HIS A 126 -0.34 5.04 1.46
C HIS A 126 0.06 4.10 2.61
N SER A 127 -0.15 2.79 2.44
CA SER A 127 0.32 1.81 3.43
C SER A 127 1.84 1.77 3.54
N TYR A 128 2.56 1.97 2.44
CA TYR A 128 4.01 2.11 2.44
C TYR A 128 4.45 3.36 3.23
N ARG A 129 3.76 4.51 3.08
CA ARG A 129 4.00 5.69 3.92
C ARG A 129 3.83 5.36 5.41
N THR A 130 2.74 4.68 5.74
CA THR A 130 2.45 4.27 7.12
C THR A 130 3.49 3.27 7.64
N ALA A 131 3.96 2.36 6.79
CA ALA A 131 5.06 1.44 7.14
C ALA A 131 6.36 2.20 7.42
N LYS A 132 6.74 3.17 6.57
CA LYS A 132 7.89 4.04 6.82
C LYS A 132 7.79 4.73 8.17
N PHE A 133 6.63 5.32 8.46
CA PHE A 133 6.37 6.02 9.73
C PHE A 133 6.58 5.11 10.94
N TYR A 134 5.92 3.96 10.98
CA TYR A 134 6.02 3.05 12.13
C TYR A 134 7.43 2.46 12.27
N CYS A 135 8.07 2.06 11.17
CA CYS A 135 9.42 1.52 11.19
C CYS A 135 10.44 2.58 11.65
N GLN A 136 10.37 3.79 11.11
CA GLN A 136 11.24 4.89 11.55
C GLN A 136 11.07 5.20 13.04
N ARG A 137 9.83 5.25 13.52
CA ARG A 137 9.52 5.48 14.93
C ARG A 137 10.00 4.35 15.84
N ALA A 138 10.12 3.13 15.32
CA ALA A 138 10.68 1.98 16.01
C ALA A 138 12.21 1.85 15.87
N GLY A 139 12.87 2.83 15.25
CA GLY A 139 14.34 2.87 15.11
C GLY A 139 14.88 2.04 13.95
N PHE A 140 14.03 1.61 13.00
CA PHE A 140 14.50 0.94 11.79
C PHE A 140 15.22 1.93 10.85
N PRO A 141 16.16 1.44 10.03
CA PRO A 141 16.68 2.22 8.90
C PRO A 141 15.55 2.67 7.96
N PRO A 142 15.77 3.70 7.13
CA PRO A 142 14.77 4.13 6.15
C PRO A 142 14.39 3.00 5.20
N ALA A 143 13.11 2.64 5.19
CA ALA A 143 12.59 1.62 4.28
C ALA A 143 12.67 2.07 2.82
N GLN A 144 13.06 1.18 1.92
CA GLN A 144 13.25 1.42 0.50
C GLN A 144 12.39 0.45 -0.32
N ILE A 145 11.87 0.92 -1.46
CA ILE A 145 11.21 0.06 -2.43
C ILE A 145 12.27 -0.63 -3.27
N THR A 146 12.40 -1.93 -3.12
CA THR A 146 13.34 -2.76 -3.90
C THR A 146 12.71 -3.35 -5.14
N SER A 147 11.38 -3.52 -5.14
CA SER A 147 10.62 -3.91 -6.32
C SER A 147 9.25 -3.23 -6.33
N GLY A 148 9.03 -2.47 -7.40
CA GLY A 148 7.76 -1.82 -7.70
C GLY A 148 7.02 -2.55 -8.83
N TYR A 149 6.61 -1.78 -9.85
CA TYR A 149 5.88 -2.30 -11.00
C TYR A 149 6.74 -3.23 -11.86
N ARG A 150 6.21 -4.38 -12.20
CA ARG A 150 6.80 -5.36 -13.13
C ARG A 150 5.78 -5.66 -14.22
N CYS A 151 5.99 -5.10 -15.42
CA CYS A 151 5.06 -5.35 -16.53
C CYS A 151 5.14 -6.80 -17.03
N TRP A 152 4.23 -7.16 -17.92
CA TRP A 152 4.21 -8.50 -18.53
C TRP A 152 5.54 -8.87 -19.18
N VAL A 153 6.15 -7.95 -19.93
CA VAL A 153 7.44 -8.19 -20.61
C VAL A 153 8.56 -8.47 -19.59
N ASP A 154 8.57 -7.74 -18.47
CA ASP A 154 9.53 -7.97 -17.40
C ASP A 154 9.31 -9.33 -16.73
N ASN A 155 8.07 -9.67 -16.44
CA ASN A 155 7.73 -10.98 -15.85
C ASN A 155 8.13 -12.14 -16.76
N GLN A 156 7.88 -12.05 -18.07
CA GLN A 156 8.28 -13.06 -19.05
C GLN A 156 9.80 -13.21 -19.14
N LYS A 157 10.50 -12.10 -19.24
CA LYS A 157 11.98 -12.08 -19.32
C LYS A 157 12.62 -12.80 -18.13
N HIS A 158 12.04 -12.64 -16.94
CA HIS A 158 12.57 -13.22 -15.70
C HIS A 158 11.88 -14.51 -15.29
N LYS A 159 11.00 -15.08 -16.15
CA LYS A 159 10.25 -16.32 -15.89
C LYS A 159 9.46 -16.29 -14.57
N ARG A 160 8.91 -15.11 -14.19
CA ARG A 160 8.11 -14.94 -12.98
C ARG A 160 6.68 -15.35 -13.23
N GLU A 161 6.12 -16.12 -12.33
CA GLU A 161 4.71 -16.55 -12.40
C GLU A 161 3.78 -15.53 -11.73
N SER A 162 4.25 -14.87 -10.68
CA SER A 162 3.47 -13.89 -9.94
C SER A 162 3.22 -12.63 -10.76
N THR A 163 1.96 -12.21 -10.80
CA THR A 163 1.50 -11.00 -11.50
C THR A 163 1.12 -9.87 -10.53
N ASN A 164 1.38 -10.04 -9.23
CA ASN A 164 1.00 -9.05 -8.21
C ASN A 164 1.65 -7.68 -8.45
N HIS A 165 2.92 -7.69 -8.88
CA HIS A 165 3.66 -6.48 -9.22
C HIS A 165 3.20 -5.77 -10.51
N MET A 166 2.14 -6.23 -11.17
CA MET A 166 1.51 -5.48 -12.26
C MET A 166 0.51 -4.43 -11.72
N GLY A 167 0.93 -3.67 -10.71
CA GLY A 167 0.19 -2.57 -10.10
C GLY A 167 -0.35 -2.85 -8.69
N LYS A 168 -0.28 -4.10 -8.20
CA LYS A 168 -0.93 -4.52 -6.95
C LYS A 168 0.02 -4.81 -5.81
N ALA A 169 1.32 -4.68 -5.99
CA ALA A 169 2.30 -5.04 -4.97
C ALA A 169 3.54 -4.16 -4.96
N LEU A 170 4.17 -4.09 -3.80
CA LEU A 170 5.51 -3.55 -3.58
C LEU A 170 6.32 -4.52 -2.72
N ASP A 171 7.61 -4.64 -3.03
CA ASP A 171 8.60 -5.22 -2.13
C ASP A 171 9.39 -4.08 -1.46
N VAL A 172 9.44 -4.11 -0.15
CA VAL A 172 10.10 -3.11 0.68
C VAL A 172 11.19 -3.78 1.49
N ASP A 173 12.32 -3.13 1.61
CA ASP A 173 13.48 -3.63 2.33
C ASP A 173 14.11 -2.52 3.18
N PHE A 174 15.00 -2.91 4.07
CA PHE A 174 15.81 -2.01 4.88
C PHE A 174 17.27 -2.16 4.45
N PRO A 175 17.98 -1.08 4.10
CA PRO A 175 19.37 -1.17 3.73
C PRO A 175 20.21 -1.76 4.87
N LEU A 176 21.11 -2.64 4.54
CA LEU A 176 22.12 -3.13 5.49
C LEU A 176 22.95 -1.95 5.98
N LEU A 177 23.13 -1.85 7.28
CA LEU A 177 24.04 -0.90 7.88
C LEU A 177 25.48 -1.42 7.85
N ALA A 178 26.46 -0.54 7.98
CA ALA A 178 27.87 -0.94 7.95
C ALA A 178 28.17 -1.98 9.04
N GLY A 179 28.73 -3.12 8.62
CA GLY A 179 29.05 -4.24 9.50
C GLY A 179 27.93 -5.27 9.72
N GLU A 180 26.72 -5.03 9.18
CA GLU A 180 25.62 -5.99 9.24
C GLU A 180 25.77 -7.10 8.17
N LEU A 181 25.26 -8.27 8.49
CA LEU A 181 25.23 -9.45 7.63
C LEU A 181 23.81 -9.70 7.10
N LYS A 182 23.69 -10.48 6.02
CA LYS A 182 22.40 -10.85 5.44
C LYS A 182 21.42 -11.47 6.45
N ARG A 183 21.91 -12.19 7.46
CA ARG A 183 21.07 -12.72 8.55
C ARG A 183 20.41 -11.62 9.39
N ASP A 184 21.06 -10.46 9.55
CA ASP A 184 20.54 -9.34 10.32
C ASP A 184 19.40 -8.68 9.57
N ASP A 185 19.48 -8.68 8.23
CA ASP A 185 18.41 -8.26 7.34
C ASP A 185 17.16 -9.15 7.47
N VAL A 186 17.31 -10.47 7.48
CA VAL A 186 16.21 -11.41 7.72
C VAL A 186 15.50 -11.10 9.04
N VAL A 187 16.27 -10.93 10.12
CA VAL A 187 15.72 -10.59 11.45
C VAL A 187 15.00 -9.24 11.43
N ARG A 188 15.56 -8.25 10.72
CA ARG A 188 14.97 -6.92 10.62
C ARG A 188 13.67 -6.95 9.83
N CYS A 189 13.63 -7.63 8.69
CA CYS A 189 12.41 -7.77 7.88
C CYS A 189 11.31 -8.52 8.66
N ASP A 190 11.66 -9.53 9.41
CA ASP A 190 10.70 -10.25 10.25
C ASP A 190 10.14 -9.37 11.39
N LYS A 191 11.00 -8.63 12.09
CA LYS A 191 10.57 -7.64 13.09
C LYS A 191 9.70 -6.54 12.48
N GLY A 192 10.07 -6.03 11.30
CA GLY A 192 9.29 -5.02 10.56
C GLY A 192 7.91 -5.54 10.17
N ARG A 193 7.84 -6.79 9.69
CA ARG A 193 6.56 -7.47 9.37
C ARG A 193 5.69 -7.62 10.62
N GLY A 194 6.26 -8.06 11.75
CA GLY A 194 5.57 -8.15 13.03
C GLY A 194 5.02 -6.80 13.50
N LEU A 195 5.82 -5.73 13.38
CA LEU A 195 5.41 -4.37 13.71
C LEU A 195 4.22 -3.92 12.85
N LEU A 196 4.25 -4.20 11.54
CA LEU A 196 3.14 -3.84 10.64
C LEU A 196 1.87 -4.62 10.97
N VAL A 197 1.95 -5.90 11.31
CA VAL A 197 0.81 -6.69 11.78
C VAL A 197 0.22 -6.12 13.06
N GLU A 198 1.07 -5.69 13.99
CA GLU A 198 0.63 -5.07 15.25
C GLU A 198 -0.05 -3.71 15.04
N LYS A 199 0.53 -2.83 14.22
CA LYS A 199 0.10 -1.44 14.12
C LYS A 199 -0.87 -1.16 12.97
N SER A 200 -0.85 -1.98 11.92
CA SER A 200 -1.62 -1.72 10.70
C SER A 200 -2.84 -2.62 10.54
N SER A 201 -3.53 -2.45 9.42
CA SER A 201 -4.62 -3.33 8.99
C SER A 201 -4.13 -4.58 8.24
N PHE A 202 -2.85 -4.64 7.89
CA PHE A 202 -2.29 -5.80 7.20
C PHE A 202 -2.12 -7.01 8.13
N GLN A 203 -2.24 -8.17 7.53
CA GLN A 203 -2.02 -9.46 8.19
C GLN A 203 -1.09 -10.31 7.32
N THR A 204 -0.23 -11.09 7.97
CA THR A 204 0.63 -12.04 7.29
C THR A 204 -0.17 -13.25 6.81
N GLY A 205 0.17 -13.77 5.65
CA GLY A 205 -0.37 -14.99 5.07
C GLY A 205 -1.12 -14.80 3.77
N TRP A 206 -1.38 -15.93 3.11
CA TRP A 206 -2.21 -16.05 1.93
C TRP A 206 -3.63 -16.29 2.39
N GLY A 207 -4.52 -15.40 2.18
CA GLY A 207 -5.85 -15.62 2.69
C GLY A 207 -6.96 -14.97 1.90
N ALA A 208 -8.16 -15.48 2.10
CA ALA A 208 -9.37 -14.95 1.53
C ALA A 208 -9.81 -13.59 2.12
N SER A 209 -9.08 -13.07 3.12
CA SER A 209 -9.39 -11.76 3.70
C SER A 209 -8.71 -10.66 2.92
N ASN A 210 -9.43 -9.61 2.57
CA ASN A 210 -8.92 -8.39 1.93
C ASN A 210 -7.83 -7.64 2.74
N ARG A 211 -7.41 -8.16 3.88
CA ARG A 211 -6.39 -7.58 4.75
C ARG A 211 -5.11 -8.40 4.81
N LYS A 212 -5.12 -9.61 4.26
CA LYS A 212 -3.96 -10.51 4.28
C LYS A 212 -3.04 -10.22 3.11
N SER A 213 -2.25 -9.20 3.24
CA SER A 213 -1.48 -8.62 2.15
C SER A 213 0.02 -8.60 2.41
N LEU A 214 0.51 -9.31 3.46
CA LEU A 214 1.93 -9.51 3.71
C LEU A 214 2.30 -10.97 3.46
N GLU A 215 3.34 -11.20 2.67
CA GLU A 215 3.93 -12.53 2.56
C GLU A 215 4.62 -12.94 3.87
N PRO A 216 4.51 -14.22 4.26
CA PRO A 216 5.20 -14.72 5.43
C PRO A 216 6.72 -14.79 5.22
N SER A 217 7.49 -14.88 6.32
CA SER A 217 8.95 -14.80 6.29
C SER A 217 9.64 -15.99 5.63
N ASP A 218 9.00 -17.14 5.53
CA ASP A 218 9.50 -18.30 4.79
C ASP A 218 9.48 -18.09 3.26
N ILE A 219 8.61 -17.21 2.77
CA ILE A 219 8.51 -16.84 1.34
C ILE A 219 9.33 -15.59 1.05
N ALA A 220 9.27 -14.57 1.92
CA ALA A 220 9.91 -13.29 1.74
C ALA A 220 10.88 -12.97 2.91
N PRO A 221 11.99 -13.72 3.05
CA PRO A 221 12.83 -13.61 4.24
C PRO A 221 13.58 -12.28 4.36
N THR A 222 14.03 -11.70 3.25
CA THR A 222 14.88 -10.49 3.22
C THR A 222 14.15 -9.26 2.64
N TRP A 223 12.83 -9.31 2.53
CA TRP A 223 11.98 -8.16 2.15
C TRP A 223 10.59 -8.30 2.72
N ILE A 224 9.87 -7.21 2.77
CA ILE A 224 8.45 -7.19 3.16
C ILE A 224 7.63 -6.99 1.90
N HIS A 225 6.98 -8.06 1.44
CA HIS A 225 6.03 -7.98 0.34
C HIS A 225 4.68 -7.49 0.85
N MET A 226 4.16 -6.42 0.23
CA MET A 226 2.83 -5.87 0.50
C MET A 226 2.00 -5.89 -0.77
N ASP A 227 0.76 -6.37 -0.71
CA ASP A 227 -0.12 -6.39 -1.87
C ASP A 227 -1.61 -6.24 -1.56
N VAL A 228 -2.40 -6.06 -2.62
CA VAL A 228 -3.87 -6.05 -2.63
C VAL A 228 -4.43 -7.20 -3.46
N ARG A 229 -3.70 -8.31 -3.59
CA ARG A 229 -4.11 -9.46 -4.43
C ARG A 229 -5.42 -10.10 -3.99
N SER A 230 -5.72 -10.04 -2.69
CA SER A 230 -6.93 -10.62 -2.10
C SER A 230 -8.12 -9.66 -2.12
N TYR A 231 -7.98 -8.46 -2.70
CA TYR A 231 -9.07 -7.51 -2.77
C TYR A 231 -10.10 -7.91 -3.81
N GLU A 232 -11.37 -7.66 -3.50
CA GLU A 232 -12.46 -7.80 -4.45
C GLU A 232 -12.31 -6.82 -5.62
N LEU A 233 -12.89 -7.17 -6.79
CA LEU A 233 -12.80 -6.37 -8.02
C LEU A 233 -13.20 -4.89 -7.82
N LYS A 234 -14.22 -4.62 -7.01
CA LYS A 234 -14.66 -3.25 -6.72
C LYS A 234 -13.58 -2.38 -6.07
N TYR A 235 -12.60 -2.99 -5.40
CA TYR A 235 -11.46 -2.30 -4.81
C TYR A 235 -10.23 -2.25 -5.73
N LEU A 236 -10.35 -2.79 -6.95
CA LEU A 236 -9.31 -2.83 -7.98
C LEU A 236 -9.75 -2.11 -9.26
N ALA A 237 -10.66 -1.15 -9.15
CA ALA A 237 -11.04 -0.27 -10.26
C ALA A 237 -9.85 0.65 -10.63
N ASP A 238 -9.73 1.00 -11.91
CA ASP A 238 -8.60 1.74 -12.47
C ASP A 238 -8.35 3.09 -11.77
N GLU A 239 -9.39 3.74 -11.28
CA GLU A 239 -9.32 4.99 -10.52
C GLU A 239 -8.50 4.91 -9.23
N TYR A 240 -8.25 3.71 -8.73
CA TYR A 240 -7.40 3.50 -7.54
C TYR A 240 -5.92 3.33 -7.88
N PHE A 241 -5.54 3.38 -9.15
CA PHE A 241 -4.16 3.23 -9.59
C PHE A 241 -3.59 4.55 -10.08
N VAL A 242 -2.36 4.84 -9.67
CA VAL A 242 -1.68 6.11 -9.97
C VAL A 242 -0.26 5.89 -10.45
N THR A 243 0.27 6.86 -11.18
CA THR A 243 1.58 6.82 -11.83
C THR A 243 2.55 7.89 -11.31
N SER A 244 2.05 8.79 -10.46
CA SER A 244 2.83 9.92 -9.94
C SER A 244 2.41 10.31 -8.51
N SER A 245 3.26 11.09 -7.85
CA SER A 245 2.98 11.65 -6.52
C SER A 245 1.84 12.66 -6.57
N GLU A 246 1.74 13.42 -7.65
CA GLU A 246 0.68 14.41 -7.86
C GLU A 246 -0.69 13.73 -7.89
N GLU A 247 -0.81 12.60 -8.63
CA GLU A 247 -2.05 11.81 -8.68
C GLU A 247 -2.36 11.12 -7.34
N LEU A 248 -1.33 10.73 -6.57
CA LEU A 248 -1.51 10.11 -5.28
C LEU A 248 -2.03 11.07 -4.23
N ASP A 249 -1.58 12.32 -4.27
CA ASP A 249 -1.82 13.34 -3.25
C ASP A 249 -2.86 14.40 -3.67
N ALA A 250 -3.41 14.26 -4.90
CA ALA A 250 -4.53 15.07 -5.39
C ALA A 250 -5.88 14.71 -4.68
#